data_b01be5a1824e3f4bf5f01b4f181e35d5
#
_entry.id   b01be5a1824e3f4bf5f01b4f181e35d5
#
_cell.length_a   1.000
_cell.length_b   1.000
_cell.length_c   1.000
_cell.angle_alpha   90.00
_cell.angle_beta   90.00
_cell.angle_gamma   90.00
#
_symmetry.space_group_name_H-M   'P 1'
#
loop_
_entity.id
_entity.type
_entity.pdbx_description
1 polymer ?
#
loop_
_entity_poly.entity_id
_entity_poly.type
_entity_poly.pdbx_seq_one_letter_code
_entity_poly.pdbx_strand_id
1 'polypeptide(L)'
;MIDTKVWPKGYEQNNENTHDFDVRNDLIGKILKESPKKKYNTELFQVMAKRRSTRKFSINPVEKWKIDKILAAADTAPTAGNCQGFEIFFVAEDEKKQKLAKAANNQPYVNTPLLLVFCMNPTRITLDFPKKVIEKFSVQDATLAAAYSQLAASALGLSSIWIGMFDETEVKKIIGTELRPTSLLCIGYPVKKRGPKTRRKLKDLIHVI
;
A
#
# COMPACT_ATOMS: atom_id res chain seq x y z
N MET A 1 7.91 -9.33 -15.22
CA MET A 1 6.85 -8.94 -16.18
C MET A 1 5.54 -8.96 -15.42
N ILE A 2 4.88 -7.83 -15.20
CA ILE A 2 3.56 -7.78 -14.60
C ILE A 2 2.59 -8.21 -15.69
N ASP A 3 1.86 -9.32 -15.46
CA ASP A 3 0.84 -9.79 -16.39
C ASP A 3 -0.29 -8.76 -16.48
N THR A 4 -0.38 -8.08 -17.62
CA THR A 4 -1.35 -7.00 -17.88
C THR A 4 -2.80 -7.49 -17.98
N LYS A 5 -3.04 -8.80 -17.90
CA LYS A 5 -4.38 -9.40 -17.98
C LYS A 5 -5.21 -9.27 -16.69
N VAL A 6 -4.64 -8.74 -15.61
CA VAL A 6 -5.27 -8.71 -14.28
C VAL A 6 -5.95 -7.38 -13.96
N TRP A 7 -5.87 -6.39 -14.82
CA TRP A 7 -6.49 -5.09 -14.55
C TRP A 7 -8.01 -5.12 -14.84
N PRO A 8 -8.86 -4.58 -13.95
CA PRO A 8 -10.29 -4.47 -14.22
C PRO A 8 -10.56 -3.72 -15.52
N LYS A 9 -11.63 -4.08 -16.25
CA LYS A 9 -12.05 -3.35 -17.45
C LYS A 9 -12.13 -1.85 -17.15
N GLY A 10 -11.45 -1.03 -17.95
CA GLY A 10 -11.27 0.42 -17.73
C GLY A 10 -9.88 0.83 -17.24
N TYR A 11 -9.00 -0.13 -16.93
CA TYR A 11 -7.59 0.09 -16.60
C TYR A 11 -6.66 -0.27 -17.78
N GLU A 12 -7.10 -0.06 -19.01
CA GLU A 12 -6.28 -0.35 -20.19
C GLU A 12 -5.03 0.54 -20.20
N GLN A 13 -3.87 -0.12 -20.19
CA GLN A 13 -2.60 0.55 -20.42
C GLN A 13 -2.50 0.87 -21.91
N ASN A 14 -2.23 2.13 -22.25
CA ASN A 14 -1.71 2.44 -23.57
C ASN A 14 -0.31 1.84 -23.68
N ASN A 15 -0.22 0.70 -24.35
CA ASN A 15 1.03 0.05 -24.71
C ASN A 15 1.70 0.85 -25.80
N GLU A 16 2.69 1.66 -25.45
CA GLU A 16 3.74 2.01 -26.38
C GLU A 16 5.10 2.01 -25.67
N ASN A 17 5.92 1.06 -26.11
CA ASN A 17 7.37 0.92 -25.98
C ASN A 17 7.98 0.57 -24.62
N THR A 18 8.30 -0.70 -24.53
CA THR A 18 9.23 -1.33 -23.58
C THR A 18 10.68 -0.89 -23.82
N HIS A 19 11.25 -0.11 -22.90
CA HIS A 19 12.69 -0.10 -22.63
C HIS A 19 12.92 -0.08 -21.11
N ASP A 20 13.64 -1.08 -20.64
CA ASP A 20 13.65 -1.64 -19.30
C ASP A 20 14.41 -0.84 -18.23
N PHE A 21 14.78 0.41 -18.41
CA PHE A 21 15.53 1.18 -17.40
C PHE A 21 15.01 2.58 -17.08
N ASP A 22 14.05 3.10 -17.84
CA ASP A 22 13.56 4.47 -17.72
C ASP A 22 12.24 4.59 -16.95
N VAL A 23 11.60 3.47 -16.62
CA VAL A 23 10.27 3.42 -16.02
C VAL A 23 10.22 4.09 -14.64
N ARG A 24 11.30 4.03 -13.85
CA ARG A 24 11.37 4.66 -12.52
C ARG A 24 11.38 6.18 -12.59
N ASN A 25 12.25 6.74 -13.43
CA ASN A 25 12.36 8.18 -13.60
C ASN A 25 11.14 8.75 -14.33
N ASP A 26 10.56 8.01 -15.27
CA ASP A 26 9.36 8.41 -16.00
C ASP A 26 8.10 8.35 -15.10
N LEU A 27 7.96 7.32 -14.26
CA LEU A 27 6.83 7.21 -13.33
C LEU A 27 6.84 8.33 -12.29
N ILE A 28 7.98 8.61 -11.68
CA ILE A 28 8.15 9.74 -10.74
C ILE A 28 7.95 11.06 -11.46
N GLY A 29 8.47 11.23 -12.68
CA GLY A 29 8.27 12.41 -13.50
C GLY A 29 6.81 12.64 -13.88
N LYS A 30 6.07 11.59 -14.24
CA LYS A 30 4.62 11.64 -14.50
C LYS A 30 3.83 11.97 -13.25
N ILE A 31 4.18 11.37 -12.11
CA ILE A 31 3.57 11.66 -10.81
C ILE A 31 3.69 13.14 -10.45
N LEU A 32 4.84 13.75 -10.71
CA LEU A 32 5.08 15.16 -10.41
C LEU A 32 4.41 16.11 -11.44
N LYS A 33 4.30 15.71 -12.72
CA LYS A 33 3.77 16.56 -13.80
C LYS A 33 2.24 16.52 -13.96
N GLU A 34 1.60 15.38 -13.76
CA GLU A 34 0.18 15.14 -14.08
C GLU A 34 -0.80 15.33 -12.92
N SER A 35 -0.44 16.07 -11.89
CA SER A 35 -1.40 16.38 -10.84
C SER A 35 -2.39 17.44 -11.31
N PRO A 36 -3.69 17.12 -11.48
CA PRO A 36 -4.67 18.18 -11.72
C PRO A 36 -4.58 19.18 -10.56
N LYS A 37 -4.67 20.48 -10.88
CA LYS A 37 -4.52 21.63 -9.95
C LYS A 37 -5.59 21.66 -8.82
N LYS A 38 -5.98 20.52 -8.28
CA LYS A 38 -6.94 20.41 -7.20
C LYS A 38 -6.23 20.22 -5.86
N LYS A 39 -6.59 21.06 -4.93
CA LYS A 39 -6.43 21.16 -3.48
C LYS A 39 -6.15 19.86 -2.70
N TYR A 40 -5.05 19.17 -3.01
CA TYR A 40 -4.56 18.10 -2.16
C TYR A 40 -3.52 18.71 -1.20
N ASN A 41 -3.60 18.32 0.06
CA ASN A 41 -2.60 18.72 1.04
C ASN A 41 -1.36 17.85 0.84
N THR A 42 -0.38 18.39 0.15
CA THR A 42 0.90 17.71 -0.17
C THR A 42 1.99 18.01 0.87
N GLU A 43 1.73 18.88 1.85
CA GLU A 43 2.69 19.15 2.93
C GLU A 43 2.80 17.93 3.84
N LEU A 44 3.99 17.34 3.89
CA LEU A 44 4.26 16.07 4.58
C LEU A 44 3.80 16.06 6.03
N PHE A 45 4.16 17.09 6.81
CA PHE A 45 3.78 17.14 8.23
C PHE A 45 2.27 17.27 8.43
N GLN A 46 1.58 18.00 7.56
CA GLN A 46 0.12 18.11 7.62
C GLN A 46 -0.55 16.78 7.22
N VAL A 47 -0.01 16.07 6.24
CA VAL A 47 -0.49 14.73 5.85
C VAL A 47 -0.36 13.77 7.02
N MET A 48 0.82 13.71 7.65
CA MET A 48 1.08 12.88 8.83
C MET A 48 0.13 13.24 9.99
N ALA A 49 -0.04 14.53 10.29
CA ALA A 49 -0.90 14.99 11.36
C ALA A 49 -2.38 14.68 11.11
N LYS A 50 -2.85 14.73 9.86
CA LYS A 50 -4.26 14.54 9.48
C LYS A 50 -4.62 13.08 9.19
N ARG A 51 -3.65 12.22 8.87
CA ARG A 51 -3.91 10.81 8.57
C ARG A 51 -4.61 10.08 9.74
N ARG A 52 -5.68 9.36 9.44
CA ARG A 52 -6.46 8.56 10.42
C ARG A 52 -6.82 7.21 9.85
N SER A 53 -6.87 6.20 10.71
CA SER A 53 -7.45 4.90 10.38
C SER A 53 -8.96 5.03 10.23
N THR A 54 -9.49 4.70 9.06
CA THR A 54 -10.91 4.81 8.70
C THR A 54 -11.45 3.42 8.40
N ARG A 55 -12.64 3.10 8.91
CA ARG A 55 -13.32 1.80 8.77
C ARG A 55 -14.66 1.88 8.04
N LYS A 56 -15.01 3.06 7.50
CA LYS A 56 -16.22 3.28 6.70
C LYS A 56 -15.83 4.07 5.46
N PHE A 57 -15.88 3.41 4.32
CA PHE A 57 -15.57 3.99 3.02
C PHE A 57 -16.84 4.16 2.21
N SER A 58 -16.87 5.16 1.32
CA SER A 58 -17.90 5.26 0.30
C SER A 58 -17.68 4.19 -0.77
N ILE A 59 -18.71 3.90 -1.55
CA ILE A 59 -18.63 2.97 -2.68
C ILE A 59 -17.93 3.57 -3.91
N ASN A 60 -17.60 4.86 -3.87
CA ASN A 60 -16.96 5.55 -4.99
C ASN A 60 -15.63 4.91 -5.31
N PRO A 61 -15.37 4.55 -6.57
CA PRO A 61 -14.09 4.00 -6.98
C PRO A 61 -12.97 5.00 -6.75
N VAL A 62 -11.77 4.48 -6.50
CA VAL A 62 -10.56 5.29 -6.48
C VAL A 62 -10.08 5.46 -7.91
N GLU A 63 -9.81 6.68 -8.34
CA GLU A 63 -9.36 6.98 -9.69
C GLU A 63 -7.98 6.36 -9.97
N LYS A 64 -7.81 5.85 -11.19
CA LYS A 64 -6.58 5.16 -11.60
C LYS A 64 -5.32 5.98 -11.28
N TRP A 65 -5.29 7.26 -11.61
CA TRP A 65 -4.13 8.12 -11.35
C TRP A 65 -3.77 8.24 -9.86
N LYS A 66 -4.74 8.09 -8.93
CA LYS A 66 -4.47 8.03 -7.49
C LYS A 66 -3.87 6.69 -7.10
N ILE A 67 -4.39 5.60 -7.67
CA ILE A 67 -3.84 4.26 -7.46
C ILE A 67 -2.38 4.23 -7.91
N ASP A 68 -2.09 4.74 -9.11
CA ASP A 68 -0.74 4.79 -9.66
C ASP A 68 0.22 5.57 -8.73
N LYS A 69 -0.22 6.72 -8.20
CA LYS A 69 0.57 7.50 -7.22
C LYS A 69 0.79 6.77 -5.89
N ILE A 70 -0.21 6.04 -5.43
CA ILE A 70 -0.10 5.26 -4.18
C ILE A 70 0.90 4.12 -4.35
N LEU A 71 0.84 3.41 -5.49
CA LEU A 71 1.78 2.34 -5.81
C LEU A 71 3.20 2.87 -6.01
N ALA A 72 3.35 4.00 -6.72
CA ALA A 72 4.64 4.64 -6.88
C ALA A 72 5.23 5.12 -5.54
N ALA A 73 4.39 5.62 -4.62
CA ALA A 73 4.86 5.96 -3.28
C ALA A 73 5.38 4.74 -2.51
N ALA A 74 4.76 3.56 -2.69
CA ALA A 74 5.29 2.32 -2.11
C ALA A 74 6.70 2.01 -2.61
N ASP A 75 6.96 2.21 -3.91
CA ASP A 75 8.27 1.95 -4.53
C ASP A 75 9.36 2.93 -4.03
N THR A 76 8.99 4.11 -3.55
CA THR A 76 9.95 5.07 -2.98
C THR A 76 10.32 4.79 -1.52
N ALA A 77 9.70 3.80 -0.88
CA ALA A 77 10.03 3.44 0.48
C ALA A 77 11.48 2.94 0.58
N PRO A 78 12.22 3.29 1.64
CA PRO A 78 13.56 2.74 1.84
C PRO A 78 13.48 1.24 2.09
N THR A 79 14.42 0.49 1.52
CA THR A 79 14.50 -0.96 1.66
C THR A 79 15.93 -1.42 1.95
N ALA A 80 16.09 -2.58 2.57
CA ALA A 80 17.38 -3.15 2.87
C ALA A 80 18.22 -3.32 1.60
N GLY A 81 19.37 -2.66 1.54
CA GLY A 81 20.26 -2.67 0.37
C GLY A 81 19.60 -2.23 -0.93
N ASN A 82 18.52 -1.48 -0.87
CA ASN A 82 17.69 -1.12 -2.03
C ASN A 82 17.15 -2.32 -2.82
N CYS A 83 16.91 -3.45 -2.15
CA CYS A 83 16.50 -4.71 -2.79
C CYS A 83 14.98 -4.82 -3.04
N GLN A 84 14.16 -3.97 -2.48
CA GLN A 84 12.69 -4.02 -2.55
C GLN A 84 12.14 -5.42 -2.24
N GLY A 85 12.47 -5.93 -1.05
CA GLY A 85 12.15 -7.28 -0.59
C GLY A 85 10.65 -7.52 -0.31
N PHE A 86 9.76 -7.02 -1.16
CA PHE A 86 8.32 -7.13 -1.00
C PHE A 86 7.59 -7.26 -2.33
N GLU A 87 6.34 -7.69 -2.27
CA GLU A 87 5.39 -7.67 -3.39
C GLU A 87 4.08 -7.01 -2.96
N ILE A 88 3.37 -6.40 -3.91
CA ILE A 88 2.06 -5.78 -3.71
C ILE A 88 1.05 -6.48 -4.60
N PHE A 89 0.01 -7.05 -3.98
CA PHE A 89 -1.12 -7.63 -4.69
C PHE A 89 -2.29 -6.65 -4.65
N PHE A 90 -2.69 -6.17 -5.81
CA PHE A 90 -3.90 -5.38 -5.97
C PHE A 90 -5.10 -6.31 -6.14
N VAL A 91 -6.04 -6.29 -5.19
CA VAL A 91 -7.22 -7.13 -5.21
C VAL A 91 -8.38 -6.38 -5.86
N ALA A 92 -8.64 -6.71 -7.12
CA ALA A 92 -9.69 -6.07 -7.92
C ALA A 92 -11.06 -6.75 -7.76
N GLU A 93 -11.07 -8.09 -7.64
CA GLU A 93 -12.27 -8.91 -7.63
C GLU A 93 -13.03 -8.79 -6.29
N ASP A 94 -14.32 -8.43 -6.35
CA ASP A 94 -15.13 -8.26 -5.14
C ASP A 94 -15.32 -9.58 -4.38
N GLU A 95 -15.38 -10.72 -5.08
CA GLU A 95 -15.42 -12.04 -4.44
C GLU A 95 -14.18 -12.31 -3.58
N LYS A 96 -12.98 -11.98 -4.10
CA LYS A 96 -11.73 -12.10 -3.33
C LYS A 96 -11.70 -11.14 -2.14
N LYS A 97 -12.18 -9.90 -2.29
CA LYS A 97 -12.29 -8.95 -1.18
C LYS A 97 -13.21 -9.49 -0.07
N GLN A 98 -14.34 -10.11 -0.43
CA GLN A 98 -15.25 -10.73 0.54
C GLN A 98 -14.59 -11.91 1.28
N LYS A 99 -13.85 -12.77 0.56
CA LYS A 99 -13.08 -13.88 1.17
C LYS A 99 -12.00 -13.33 2.10
N LEU A 100 -11.27 -12.29 1.69
CA LEU A 100 -10.27 -11.62 2.52
C LEU A 100 -10.88 -10.95 3.76
N ALA A 101 -12.09 -10.42 3.67
CA ALA A 101 -12.80 -9.89 4.84
C ALA A 101 -13.06 -10.98 5.88
N LYS A 102 -13.42 -12.20 5.45
CA LYS A 102 -13.56 -13.36 6.33
C LYS A 102 -12.23 -13.78 6.94
N ALA A 103 -11.18 -13.90 6.12
CA ALA A 103 -9.83 -14.22 6.58
C ALA A 103 -9.27 -13.16 7.55
N ALA A 104 -9.73 -11.91 7.46
CA ALA A 104 -9.39 -10.82 8.36
C ALA A 104 -10.40 -10.68 9.52
N ASN A 105 -10.80 -11.77 10.16
CA ASN A 105 -11.72 -11.81 11.30
C ASN A 105 -13.09 -11.15 11.02
N ASN A 106 -13.65 -11.39 9.85
CA ASN A 106 -14.94 -10.84 9.40
C ASN A 106 -15.00 -9.31 9.43
N GLN A 107 -13.89 -8.64 9.12
CA GLN A 107 -13.84 -7.18 9.12
C GLN A 107 -14.45 -6.61 7.82
N PRO A 108 -15.66 -6.03 7.86
CA PRO A 108 -16.41 -5.67 6.64
C PRO A 108 -15.76 -4.56 5.82
N TYR A 109 -14.88 -3.76 6.43
CA TYR A 109 -14.17 -2.68 5.75
C TYR A 109 -12.99 -3.16 4.88
N VAL A 110 -12.73 -4.47 4.82
CA VAL A 110 -11.84 -5.06 3.83
C VAL A 110 -12.46 -5.01 2.43
N ASN A 111 -13.79 -5.12 2.33
CA ASN A 111 -14.50 -4.87 1.08
C ASN A 111 -14.54 -3.37 0.79
N THR A 112 -13.46 -2.84 0.29
CA THR A 112 -13.19 -1.42 0.04
C THR A 112 -12.90 -1.19 -1.46
N PRO A 113 -13.08 0.03 -2.00
CA PRO A 113 -12.79 0.32 -3.40
C PRO A 113 -11.36 -0.04 -3.84
N LEU A 114 -10.37 0.20 -2.99
CA LEU A 114 -8.98 -0.18 -3.26
C LEU A 114 -8.43 -1.03 -2.11
N LEU A 115 -8.10 -2.28 -2.40
CA LEU A 115 -7.47 -3.22 -1.46
C LEU A 115 -6.11 -3.66 -1.98
N LEU A 116 -5.08 -3.41 -1.18
CA LEU A 116 -3.71 -3.86 -1.44
C LEU A 116 -3.27 -4.83 -0.36
N VAL A 117 -2.67 -5.95 -0.75
CA VAL A 117 -2.02 -6.90 0.16
C VAL A 117 -0.52 -6.78 -0.04
N PHE A 118 0.19 -6.48 1.03
CA PHE A 118 1.65 -6.41 1.03
C PHE A 118 2.20 -7.72 1.56
N CYS A 119 3.09 -8.34 0.80
CA CYS A 119 3.75 -9.58 1.16
C CYS A 119 5.26 -9.37 1.25
N MET A 120 5.90 -10.02 2.22
CA MET A 120 7.36 -10.13 2.20
C MET A 120 7.82 -11.02 1.04
N ASN A 121 8.90 -10.63 0.39
CA ASN A 121 9.59 -11.45 -0.61
C ASN A 121 11.11 -11.48 -0.33
N PRO A 122 11.56 -12.36 0.58
CA PRO A 122 12.96 -12.41 0.99
C PRO A 122 13.90 -12.83 -0.15
N THR A 123 13.39 -13.47 -1.22
CA THR A 123 14.22 -13.91 -2.35
C THR A 123 14.76 -12.75 -3.19
N ARG A 124 14.17 -11.55 -3.06
CA ARG A 124 14.66 -10.34 -3.72
C ARG A 124 15.85 -9.71 -3.00
N ILE A 125 16.09 -10.08 -1.75
CA ILE A 125 17.18 -9.49 -0.95
C ILE A 125 18.45 -10.28 -1.21
N THR A 126 19.35 -9.70 -1.99
CA THR A 126 20.62 -10.33 -2.42
C THR A 126 21.80 -10.06 -1.47
N LEU A 127 21.49 -9.61 -0.25
CA LEU A 127 22.50 -9.35 0.76
C LEU A 127 22.94 -10.65 1.43
N ASP A 128 24.25 -10.75 1.74
CA ASP A 128 24.81 -11.91 2.43
C ASP A 128 24.58 -11.82 3.94
N PHE A 129 23.38 -12.24 4.36
CA PHE A 129 22.99 -12.33 5.75
C PHE A 129 22.27 -13.67 6.04
N PRO A 130 22.27 -14.13 7.31
CA PRO A 130 21.49 -15.30 7.69
C PRO A 130 20.00 -15.14 7.32
N LYS A 131 19.37 -16.25 6.91
CA LYS A 131 17.98 -16.28 6.44
C LYS A 131 17.00 -15.50 7.35
N LYS A 132 17.13 -15.67 8.67
CA LYS A 132 16.30 -14.95 9.65
C LYS A 132 16.43 -13.43 9.59
N VAL A 133 17.62 -12.93 9.26
CA VAL A 133 17.87 -11.48 9.08
C VAL A 133 17.25 -10.99 7.78
N ILE A 134 17.39 -11.75 6.69
CA ILE A 134 16.76 -11.46 5.39
C ILE A 134 15.23 -11.41 5.52
N GLU A 135 14.63 -12.39 6.21
CA GLU A 135 13.18 -12.40 6.47
C GLU A 135 12.75 -11.17 7.28
N LYS A 136 13.50 -10.77 8.30
CA LYS A 136 13.25 -9.54 9.07
C LYS A 136 13.29 -8.30 8.18
N PHE A 137 14.30 -8.17 7.34
CA PHE A 137 14.40 -7.04 6.39
C PHE A 137 13.23 -7.00 5.42
N SER A 138 12.86 -8.16 4.87
CA SER A 138 11.74 -8.26 3.93
C SER A 138 10.40 -7.84 4.57
N VAL A 139 10.15 -8.20 5.84
CA VAL A 139 8.98 -7.72 6.58
C VAL A 139 9.03 -6.20 6.78
N GLN A 140 10.21 -5.65 7.10
CA GLN A 140 10.39 -4.20 7.28
C GLN A 140 10.15 -3.46 5.96
N ASP A 141 10.70 -3.96 4.85
CA ASP A 141 10.51 -3.41 3.51
C ASP A 141 9.01 -3.35 3.14
N ALA A 142 8.29 -4.46 3.29
CA ALA A 142 6.86 -4.53 3.04
C ALA A 142 6.06 -3.57 3.95
N THR A 143 6.48 -3.44 5.20
CA THR A 143 5.87 -2.53 6.18
C THR A 143 6.06 -1.06 5.79
N LEU A 144 7.28 -0.69 5.39
CA LEU A 144 7.58 0.67 4.94
C LEU A 144 6.84 1.01 3.65
N ALA A 145 6.81 0.11 2.67
CA ALA A 145 6.06 0.30 1.43
C ALA A 145 4.56 0.55 1.70
N ALA A 146 3.94 -0.23 2.59
CA ALA A 146 2.55 -0.03 2.99
C ALA A 146 2.35 1.30 3.75
N ALA A 147 3.29 1.73 4.59
CA ALA A 147 3.22 3.00 5.31
C ALA A 147 3.31 4.19 4.35
N TYR A 148 4.19 4.14 3.34
CA TYR A 148 4.30 5.15 2.30
C TYR A 148 3.01 5.23 1.46
N SER A 149 2.45 4.08 1.07
CA SER A 149 1.14 4.01 0.40
C SER A 149 0.04 4.68 1.24
N GLN A 150 0.06 4.49 2.55
CA GLN A 150 -0.90 5.06 3.48
C GLN A 150 -0.80 6.60 3.56
N LEU A 151 0.41 7.14 3.55
CA LEU A 151 0.66 8.58 3.52
C LEU A 151 0.23 9.18 2.19
N ALA A 152 0.58 8.54 1.08
CA ALA A 152 0.17 8.96 -0.27
C ALA A 152 -1.36 8.99 -0.40
N ALA A 153 -2.06 7.94 0.03
CA ALA A 153 -3.52 7.93 0.04
C ALA A 153 -4.09 9.11 0.83
N SER A 154 -3.52 9.43 2.01
CA SER A 154 -3.93 10.58 2.81
C SER A 154 -3.69 11.91 2.11
N ALA A 155 -2.54 12.08 1.44
CA ALA A 155 -2.20 13.26 0.66
C ALA A 155 -3.19 13.48 -0.50
N LEU A 156 -3.68 12.40 -1.10
CA LEU A 156 -4.64 12.40 -2.20
C LEU A 156 -6.11 12.55 -1.75
N GLY A 157 -6.35 12.86 -0.48
CA GLY A 157 -7.69 13.06 0.06
C GLY A 157 -8.47 11.78 0.37
N LEU A 158 -7.82 10.63 0.24
CA LEU A 158 -8.36 9.33 0.62
C LEU A 158 -8.12 9.07 2.11
N SER A 159 -8.70 8.00 2.60
CA SER A 159 -8.40 7.45 3.91
C SER A 159 -8.07 5.98 3.79
N SER A 160 -7.37 5.47 4.79
CA SER A 160 -6.96 4.07 4.80
C SER A 160 -7.09 3.44 6.18
N ILE A 161 -7.05 2.12 6.22
CA ILE A 161 -6.78 1.36 7.43
C ILE A 161 -5.81 0.24 7.12
N TRP A 162 -4.85 0.07 8.02
CA TRP A 162 -3.93 -1.05 8.07
C TRP A 162 -4.54 -2.20 8.87
N ILE A 163 -4.50 -3.39 8.31
CA ILE A 163 -4.90 -4.63 8.97
C ILE A 163 -3.67 -5.53 9.04
N GLY A 164 -3.29 -5.89 10.25
CA GLY A 164 -2.19 -6.82 10.53
C GLY A 164 -2.64 -8.13 11.22
N MET A 165 -3.96 -8.27 11.46
CA MET A 165 -4.51 -9.48 12.07
C MET A 165 -5.45 -10.16 11.07
N PHE A 166 -5.02 -11.29 10.55
CA PHE A 166 -5.73 -12.12 9.57
C PHE A 166 -5.14 -13.53 9.55
N ASP A 167 -5.84 -14.46 8.97
CA ASP A 167 -5.31 -15.80 8.68
C ASP A 167 -4.37 -15.74 7.47
N GLU A 168 -3.06 -15.88 7.73
CA GLU A 168 -2.02 -15.80 6.70
C GLU A 168 -2.19 -16.87 5.63
N THR A 169 -2.61 -18.09 6.00
CA THR A 169 -2.79 -19.21 5.10
C THR A 169 -3.94 -18.98 4.14
N GLU A 170 -5.08 -18.53 4.67
CA GLU A 170 -6.23 -18.21 3.82
C GLU A 170 -5.96 -17.00 2.91
N VAL A 171 -5.26 -15.96 3.40
CA VAL A 171 -4.87 -14.82 2.55
C VAL A 171 -4.00 -15.27 1.40
N LYS A 172 -2.95 -16.07 1.63
CA LYS A 172 -2.09 -16.64 0.59
C LYS A 172 -2.88 -17.39 -0.48
N LYS A 173 -3.78 -18.27 -0.04
CA LYS A 173 -4.65 -19.05 -0.91
C LYS A 173 -5.56 -18.17 -1.78
N ILE A 174 -6.16 -17.13 -1.19
CA ILE A 174 -7.08 -16.22 -1.90
C ILE A 174 -6.37 -15.40 -2.96
N ILE A 175 -5.18 -14.89 -2.67
CA ILE A 175 -4.40 -14.08 -3.61
C ILE A 175 -3.51 -14.91 -4.54
N GLY A 176 -3.39 -16.21 -4.31
CA GLY A 176 -2.66 -17.15 -5.17
C GLY A 176 -1.14 -17.00 -5.09
N THR A 177 -0.58 -16.95 -3.87
CA THR A 177 0.87 -16.82 -3.65
C THR A 177 1.37 -17.66 -2.49
N GLU A 178 2.65 -18.04 -2.53
CA GLU A 178 3.34 -18.63 -1.39
C GLU A 178 4.02 -17.59 -0.49
N LEU A 179 4.06 -16.32 -0.93
CA LEU A 179 4.67 -15.25 -0.16
C LEU A 179 3.85 -14.96 1.11
N ARG A 180 4.53 -14.68 2.20
CA ARG A 180 3.89 -14.39 3.47
C ARG A 180 3.31 -12.97 3.46
N PRO A 181 1.98 -12.79 3.64
CA PRO A 181 1.37 -11.48 3.76
C PRO A 181 1.77 -10.81 5.09
N THR A 182 2.11 -9.53 5.03
CA THR A 182 2.46 -8.71 6.20
C THR A 182 1.35 -7.78 6.60
N SER A 183 0.55 -7.32 5.63
CA SER A 183 -0.58 -6.42 5.89
C SER A 183 -1.57 -6.37 4.74
N LEU A 184 -2.83 -6.08 5.07
CA LEU A 184 -3.84 -5.63 4.14
C LEU A 184 -4.05 -4.12 4.32
N LEU A 185 -3.96 -3.35 3.25
CA LEU A 185 -4.21 -1.91 3.26
C LEU A 185 -5.51 -1.61 2.51
N CYS A 186 -6.55 -1.26 3.26
CA CYS A 186 -7.84 -0.85 2.74
C CYS A 186 -7.83 0.65 2.51
N ILE A 187 -8.20 1.11 1.31
CA ILE A 187 -8.13 2.51 0.89
C ILE A 187 -9.42 2.89 0.19
N GLY A 188 -9.90 4.11 0.45
CA GLY A 188 -11.10 4.65 -0.21
C GLY A 188 -11.45 6.05 0.29
N TYR A 189 -12.51 6.60 -0.23
CA TYR A 189 -13.06 7.85 0.26
C TYR A 189 -13.75 7.64 1.61
N PRO A 190 -13.42 8.42 2.65
CA PRO A 190 -14.06 8.27 3.94
C PRO A 190 -15.51 8.78 3.90
N VAL A 191 -16.45 8.02 4.45
CA VAL A 191 -17.84 8.50 4.65
C VAL A 191 -17.84 9.67 5.64
N LYS A 192 -16.99 9.61 6.67
CA LYS A 192 -16.82 10.69 7.66
C LYS A 192 -15.35 10.83 8.02
N LYS A 193 -14.85 12.06 7.98
CA LYS A 193 -13.49 12.38 8.48
C LYS A 193 -13.44 12.20 10.00
N ARG A 194 -12.38 11.58 10.49
CA ARG A 194 -12.15 11.38 11.93
C ARG A 194 -11.26 12.48 12.48
N GLY A 195 -11.60 12.96 13.66
CA GLY A 195 -10.77 13.91 14.42
C GLY A 195 -9.46 13.28 14.93
N PRO A 196 -8.60 14.10 15.52
CA PRO A 196 -7.35 13.64 16.12
C PRO A 196 -7.63 12.67 17.27
N LYS A 197 -6.68 11.75 17.49
CA LYS A 197 -6.69 10.85 18.64
C LYS A 197 -5.53 11.18 19.57
N THR A 198 -5.74 10.95 20.87
CA THR A 198 -4.71 11.05 21.90
C THR A 198 -3.51 10.18 21.55
N ARG A 199 -2.32 10.68 21.80
CA ARG A 199 -1.05 9.98 21.67
C ARG A 199 -0.33 9.99 23.01
N ARG A 200 0.58 9.06 23.22
CA ARG A 200 1.55 9.14 24.33
C ARG A 200 2.34 10.45 24.22
N LYS A 201 2.75 10.99 25.33
CA LYS A 201 3.63 12.17 25.34
C LYS A 201 4.97 11.80 24.71
N LEU A 202 5.52 12.69 23.90
CA LEU A 202 6.77 12.40 23.17
C LEU A 202 7.92 12.10 24.13
N LYS A 203 7.98 12.79 25.27
CA LYS A 203 8.97 12.54 26.33
C LYS A 203 8.95 11.12 26.91
N ASP A 204 7.80 10.41 26.80
CA ASP A 204 7.68 9.03 27.28
C ASP A 204 8.11 7.99 26.22
N LEU A 205 8.51 8.47 25.04
CA LEU A 205 8.97 7.65 23.91
C LEU A 205 10.46 7.82 23.63
N ILE A 206 11.03 8.95 24.06
CA ILE A 206 12.42 9.31 23.77
C ILE A 206 13.24 9.06 25.02
N HIS A 207 14.31 8.30 24.86
CA HIS A 207 15.33 8.06 25.88
C HIS A 207 16.65 8.57 25.37
N VAL A 208 17.25 9.48 26.15
CA VAL A 208 18.61 9.97 25.87
C VAL A 208 19.57 9.10 26.68
N ILE A 209 20.56 8.51 26.03
CA ILE A 209 21.58 7.63 26.59
C ILE A 209 22.96 8.22 26.36
#